data_8f1201efc502a71f92053bd6190819e2
#
_entry.id   8f1201efc502a71f92053bd6190819e2
#
_cell.length_a   1.000
_cell.length_b   1.000
_cell.length_c   1.000
_cell.angle_alpha   90.00
_cell.angle_beta   90.00
_cell.angle_gamma   90.00
#
_symmetry.space_group_name_H-M   'P 1'
#
loop_
_entity.id
_entity.type
_entity.pdbx_description
1 polymer ?
#
loop_
_entity_poly.entity_id
_entity_poly.type
_entity_poly.pdbx_seq_one_letter_code
_entity_poly.pdbx_strand_id
1 'polypeptide(L)'
;MPEMPAFAEMIKMRAVLRIPGMEDVAARRDLVYKTLADETLLFDLYSPKEPAPRPAVVLIHGGPVPAGSGPKGMGSFLSIGELVAASGLAAIVFNHRFHGAPMLVDAAGDVRDLLRHVRESAADLGIDPERIALWAFSGGGPFLSSTLKDAPGYVRALVAYYALLDMQVRPSGVEPGSPNDLSDETRRAYSPAYHVASGARVPPMLIARAGLDHPWLNGSIDRFVASALEKNAPLDLMNHAAGRHGFDILDDDDRSREILARTLAFLTRALL
;
A
#
# COMPACT_ATOMS: atom_id res chain seq x y z
N MET A 1 -17.08 13.77 -11.97
CA MET A 1 -16.78 12.63 -11.08
C MET A 1 -17.84 12.62 -9.98
N PRO A 2 -18.31 11.45 -9.51
CA PRO A 2 -19.15 11.41 -8.31
C PRO A 2 -18.45 12.12 -7.15
N GLU A 3 -19.21 12.83 -6.34
CA GLU A 3 -18.69 13.58 -5.20
C GLU A 3 -18.07 12.63 -4.19
N MET A 4 -16.85 12.93 -3.73
CA MET A 4 -16.16 12.14 -2.70
C MET A 4 -16.81 12.46 -1.34
N PRO A 5 -17.04 11.45 -0.49
CA PRO A 5 -17.51 11.68 0.87
C PRO A 5 -16.58 12.61 1.64
N ALA A 6 -17.12 13.32 2.64
CA ALA A 6 -16.30 14.09 3.54
C ALA A 6 -15.25 13.22 4.25
N PHE A 7 -14.05 13.75 4.49
CA PHE A 7 -12.95 13.00 5.12
C PHE A 7 -13.39 12.30 6.43
N ALA A 8 -14.19 13.00 7.26
CA ALA A 8 -14.72 12.44 8.51
C ALA A 8 -15.65 11.22 8.33
N GLU A 9 -16.26 11.07 7.16
CA GLU A 9 -17.05 9.89 6.80
C GLU A 9 -16.15 8.79 6.23
N MET A 10 -15.24 9.17 5.34
CA MET A 10 -14.29 8.22 4.72
C MET A 10 -13.46 7.44 5.77
N ILE A 11 -13.01 8.10 6.83
CA ILE A 11 -12.21 7.43 7.89
C ILE A 11 -12.98 6.32 8.62
N LYS A 12 -14.31 6.31 8.55
CA LYS A 12 -15.18 5.29 9.18
C LYS A 12 -15.52 4.14 8.23
N MET A 13 -15.35 4.36 6.91
CA MET A 13 -15.73 3.37 5.90
C MET A 13 -14.83 2.15 5.98
N ARG A 14 -15.44 1.00 5.75
CA ARG A 14 -14.77 -0.30 5.77
C ARG A 14 -14.74 -0.90 4.37
N ALA A 15 -13.82 -1.84 4.15
CA ALA A 15 -13.77 -2.60 2.90
C ALA A 15 -15.12 -3.24 2.59
N VAL A 16 -15.52 -3.17 1.32
CA VAL A 16 -16.83 -3.68 0.84
C VAL A 16 -16.90 -5.23 0.82
N LEU A 17 -15.76 -5.90 0.88
CA LEU A 17 -15.70 -7.34 1.02
C LEU A 17 -15.73 -7.73 2.52
N ARG A 18 -16.50 -8.78 2.83
CA ARG A 18 -16.46 -9.45 4.13
C ARG A 18 -16.30 -10.94 3.88
N ILE A 19 -15.46 -11.59 4.68
CA ILE A 19 -15.27 -13.04 4.66
C ILE A 19 -15.48 -13.62 6.08
N PRO A 20 -15.85 -14.89 6.21
CA PRO A 20 -15.95 -15.54 7.52
C PRO A 20 -14.63 -15.46 8.30
N GLY A 21 -14.71 -15.31 9.60
CA GLY A 21 -13.56 -15.28 10.51
C GLY A 21 -12.91 -13.91 10.71
N MET A 22 -13.37 -12.84 10.04
CA MET A 22 -12.85 -11.48 10.28
C MET A 22 -13.07 -11.02 11.71
N GLU A 23 -14.15 -11.43 12.35
CA GLU A 23 -14.48 -11.14 13.76
C GLU A 23 -13.63 -11.91 14.77
N ASP A 24 -12.97 -12.97 14.30
CA ASP A 24 -12.18 -13.88 15.14
C ASP A 24 -10.66 -13.63 15.10
N VAL A 25 -10.20 -12.63 14.34
CA VAL A 25 -8.77 -12.33 14.26
C VAL A 25 -8.24 -11.71 15.55
N ALA A 26 -6.99 -12.00 15.87
CA ALA A 26 -6.27 -11.31 16.94
C ALA A 26 -5.73 -9.97 16.46
N ALA A 27 -5.78 -8.96 17.33
CA ALA A 27 -5.21 -7.64 17.03
C ALA A 27 -4.34 -7.14 18.20
N ARG A 28 -3.07 -6.86 17.91
CA ARG A 28 -2.14 -6.16 18.82
C ARG A 28 -2.02 -4.74 18.30
N ARG A 29 -2.42 -3.77 19.11
CA ARG A 29 -2.53 -2.37 18.69
C ARG A 29 -1.45 -1.49 19.30
N ASP A 30 -1.17 -0.36 18.63
CA ASP A 30 -0.29 0.71 19.11
C ASP A 30 1.12 0.23 19.45
N LEU A 31 1.63 -0.73 18.67
CA LEU A 31 3.01 -1.18 18.78
C LEU A 31 3.95 -0.10 18.22
N VAL A 32 5.03 0.18 18.93
CA VAL A 32 6.02 1.19 18.52
C VAL A 32 7.03 0.56 17.57
N TYR A 33 7.27 1.20 16.40
CA TYR A 33 8.34 0.79 15.51
C TYR A 33 9.44 1.86 15.36
N LYS A 34 9.12 3.12 15.68
CA LYS A 34 10.08 4.22 15.58
C LYS A 34 9.74 5.31 16.59
N THR A 35 10.76 5.83 17.28
CA THR A 35 10.66 6.99 18.16
C THR A 35 11.52 8.11 17.59
N LEU A 36 10.94 9.27 17.43
CA LEU A 36 11.56 10.52 17.02
C LEU A 36 11.56 11.50 18.21
N ALA A 37 12.23 12.65 18.08
CA ALA A 37 12.28 13.63 19.16
C ALA A 37 10.88 14.10 19.61
N ASP A 38 9.99 14.31 18.64
CA ASP A 38 8.67 14.94 18.89
C ASP A 38 7.50 13.98 18.59
N GLU A 39 7.76 12.76 18.10
CA GLU A 39 6.71 11.85 17.63
C GLU A 39 7.11 10.38 17.78
N THR A 40 6.13 9.54 18.06
CA THR A 40 6.27 8.09 18.05
C THR A 40 5.40 7.49 16.97
N LEU A 41 6.01 6.71 16.06
CA LEU A 41 5.29 6.07 14.97
C LEU A 41 4.87 4.65 15.36
N LEU A 42 3.59 4.38 15.15
CA LEU A 42 2.90 3.19 15.64
C LEU A 42 2.41 2.31 14.50
N PHE A 43 2.29 1.02 14.79
CA PHE A 43 1.62 0.05 13.93
C PHE A 43 0.67 -0.86 14.71
N ASP A 44 -0.27 -1.45 14.01
CA ASP A 44 -1.15 -2.51 14.50
C ASP A 44 -0.84 -3.80 13.74
N LEU A 45 -0.86 -4.91 14.45
CA LEU A 45 -0.67 -6.25 13.91
C LEU A 45 -1.97 -7.03 14.04
N TYR A 46 -2.49 -7.52 12.90
CA TYR A 46 -3.63 -8.44 12.83
C TYR A 46 -3.12 -9.82 12.43
N SER A 47 -3.60 -10.87 13.07
CA SER A 47 -3.21 -12.25 12.76
C SER A 47 -4.33 -13.24 13.08
N PRO A 48 -4.29 -14.45 12.51
CA PRO A 48 -5.07 -15.56 13.03
C PRO A 48 -4.79 -15.79 14.51
N LYS A 49 -5.77 -16.31 15.27
CA LYS A 49 -5.62 -16.58 16.71
C LYS A 49 -4.61 -17.70 17.01
N GLU A 50 -4.49 -18.66 16.09
CA GLU A 50 -3.56 -19.78 16.27
C GLU A 50 -2.12 -19.30 16.16
N PRO A 51 -1.29 -19.54 17.19
CA PRO A 51 0.10 -19.10 17.18
C PRO A 51 0.94 -19.92 16.19
N ALA A 52 1.48 -19.22 15.18
CA ALA A 52 2.48 -19.76 14.26
C ALA A 52 3.19 -18.57 13.58
N PRO A 53 4.45 -18.70 13.17
CA PRO A 53 5.06 -17.71 12.30
C PRO A 53 4.25 -17.59 10.98
N ARG A 54 3.73 -16.39 10.69
CA ARG A 54 2.91 -16.12 9.51
C ARG A 54 3.62 -15.22 8.52
N PRO A 55 3.53 -15.47 7.22
CA PRO A 55 3.89 -14.46 6.24
C PRO A 55 3.08 -13.19 6.47
N ALA A 56 3.68 -12.03 6.21
CA ALA A 56 3.07 -10.76 6.54
C ALA A 56 2.77 -9.91 5.31
N VAL A 57 1.68 -9.14 5.38
CA VAL A 57 1.31 -8.11 4.42
C VAL A 57 1.40 -6.75 5.10
N VAL A 58 2.27 -5.86 4.61
CA VAL A 58 2.41 -4.50 5.09
C VAL A 58 1.53 -3.59 4.25
N LEU A 59 0.53 -2.95 4.87
CA LEU A 59 -0.41 -2.05 4.22
C LEU A 59 0.14 -0.62 4.26
N ILE A 60 0.55 -0.09 3.11
CA ILE A 60 1.14 1.25 2.96
C ILE A 60 0.04 2.22 2.54
N HIS A 61 -0.41 3.06 3.47
CA HIS A 61 -1.49 4.01 3.19
C HIS A 61 -1.09 5.07 2.16
N GLY A 62 -2.09 5.63 1.49
CA GLY A 62 -1.93 6.78 0.61
C GLY A 62 -1.74 8.09 1.37
N GLY A 63 -1.78 9.17 0.65
CA GLY A 63 -1.67 10.51 1.17
C GLY A 63 -1.46 11.51 0.02
N PRO A 64 -1.17 12.78 0.34
CA PRO A 64 -0.86 13.25 1.71
C PRO A 64 -2.07 13.21 2.64
N VAL A 65 -1.82 12.90 3.92
CA VAL A 65 -2.82 12.94 4.99
C VAL A 65 -2.52 14.10 5.94
N PRO A 66 -3.54 14.74 6.58
CA PRO A 66 -3.29 15.78 7.55
C PRO A 66 -2.36 15.33 8.68
N ALA A 67 -1.48 16.21 9.15
CA ALA A 67 -0.64 15.93 10.31
C ALA A 67 -1.50 15.58 11.53
N GLY A 68 -1.05 14.62 12.33
CA GLY A 68 -1.83 14.10 13.45
C GLY A 68 -2.93 13.09 13.05
N SER A 69 -3.17 12.86 11.76
CA SER A 69 -4.03 11.77 11.32
C SER A 69 -3.34 10.44 11.51
N GLY A 70 -4.09 9.45 12.03
CA GLY A 70 -3.60 8.08 12.20
C GLY A 70 -4.26 7.12 11.21
N PRO A 71 -3.79 7.04 9.95
CA PRO A 71 -4.41 6.20 8.93
C PRO A 71 -4.60 4.74 9.35
N LYS A 72 -3.70 4.19 10.19
CA LYS A 72 -3.87 2.85 10.76
C LYS A 72 -5.19 2.64 11.50
N GLY A 73 -5.77 3.72 12.07
CA GLY A 73 -7.05 3.70 12.78
C GLY A 73 -8.27 3.88 11.87
N MET A 74 -8.09 4.13 10.57
CA MET A 74 -9.22 4.28 9.64
C MET A 74 -9.90 2.94 9.40
N GLY A 75 -11.24 2.96 9.28
CA GLY A 75 -12.06 1.77 9.09
C GLY A 75 -11.64 0.91 7.88
N SER A 76 -11.15 1.55 6.81
CA SER A 76 -10.59 0.87 5.64
C SER A 76 -9.41 -0.03 6.01
N PHE A 77 -8.39 0.52 6.68
CA PHE A 77 -7.18 -0.22 7.04
C PHE A 77 -7.46 -1.25 8.13
N LEU A 78 -8.34 -0.95 9.10
CA LEU A 78 -8.81 -1.92 10.09
C LEU A 78 -9.43 -3.14 9.40
N SER A 79 -10.37 -2.91 8.48
CA SER A 79 -11.09 -4.00 7.80
C SER A 79 -10.22 -4.79 6.80
N ILE A 80 -9.29 -4.13 6.10
CA ILE A 80 -8.34 -4.82 5.23
C ILE A 80 -7.35 -5.65 6.08
N GLY A 81 -6.92 -5.13 7.24
CA GLY A 81 -6.12 -5.90 8.20
C GLY A 81 -6.84 -7.17 8.68
N GLU A 82 -8.12 -7.06 9.01
CA GLU A 82 -8.96 -8.20 9.37
C GLU A 82 -9.14 -9.19 8.20
N LEU A 83 -9.37 -8.70 6.97
CA LEU A 83 -9.47 -9.53 5.77
C LEU A 83 -8.19 -10.35 5.53
N VAL A 84 -7.04 -9.71 5.60
CA VAL A 84 -5.75 -10.36 5.43
C VAL A 84 -5.53 -11.41 6.52
N ALA A 85 -5.84 -11.09 7.77
CA ALA A 85 -5.70 -12.03 8.89
C ALA A 85 -6.67 -13.20 8.78
N ALA A 86 -7.92 -12.97 8.40
CA ALA A 86 -8.90 -14.04 8.18
C ALA A 86 -8.53 -14.97 7.00
N SER A 87 -7.67 -14.49 6.06
CA SER A 87 -7.13 -15.33 4.99
C SER A 87 -5.86 -16.11 5.37
N GLY A 88 -5.47 -16.12 6.66
CA GLY A 88 -4.37 -16.93 7.19
C GLY A 88 -3.01 -16.27 7.22
N LEU A 89 -2.90 -15.00 6.84
CA LEU A 89 -1.69 -14.20 6.83
C LEU A 89 -1.63 -13.27 8.06
N ALA A 90 -0.50 -12.63 8.32
CA ALA A 90 -0.43 -11.49 9.23
C ALA A 90 -0.61 -10.19 8.44
N ALA A 91 -1.28 -9.18 9.00
CA ALA A 91 -1.36 -7.84 8.42
C ALA A 91 -0.73 -6.81 9.35
N ILE A 92 0.05 -5.92 8.78
CA ILE A 92 0.66 -4.79 9.46
C ILE A 92 0.08 -3.52 8.90
N VAL A 93 -0.60 -2.76 9.74
CA VAL A 93 -1.18 -1.45 9.43
C VAL A 93 -0.45 -0.40 10.26
N PHE A 94 0.10 0.62 9.64
CA PHE A 94 0.97 1.57 10.32
C PHE A 94 0.77 3.01 9.87
N ASN A 95 1.28 3.94 10.66
CA ASN A 95 1.37 5.34 10.29
C ASN A 95 2.76 5.67 9.78
N HIS A 96 2.86 6.47 8.74
CA HIS A 96 4.07 7.12 8.27
C HIS A 96 3.81 8.60 8.02
N ARG A 97 4.84 9.43 7.94
CA ARG A 97 4.74 10.90 7.94
C ARG A 97 4.51 11.50 6.55
N PHE A 98 3.71 10.88 5.70
CA PHE A 98 3.40 11.46 4.39
C PHE A 98 2.30 12.52 4.49
N HIS A 99 2.67 13.72 4.95
CA HIS A 99 1.77 14.88 5.11
C HIS A 99 1.85 15.86 3.93
N GLY A 100 2.72 15.63 2.96
CA GLY A 100 2.91 16.45 1.75
C GLY A 100 4.16 16.06 1.00
N ALA A 101 4.35 16.63 -0.19
CA ALA A 101 5.50 16.34 -1.04
C ALA A 101 6.87 16.56 -0.33
N PRO A 102 7.08 17.59 0.50
CA PRO A 102 8.32 17.76 1.25
C PRO A 102 8.65 16.59 2.19
N MET A 103 7.64 15.86 2.65
CA MET A 103 7.79 14.73 3.59
C MET A 103 7.97 13.38 2.90
N LEU A 104 8.03 13.32 1.56
CA LEU A 104 8.13 12.07 0.81
C LEU A 104 9.34 11.23 1.22
N VAL A 105 10.50 11.87 1.39
CA VAL A 105 11.76 11.20 1.76
C VAL A 105 11.69 10.62 3.18
N ASP A 106 11.14 11.39 4.13
CA ASP A 106 10.95 10.98 5.50
C ASP A 106 9.97 9.81 5.61
N ALA A 107 8.84 9.90 4.91
CA ALA A 107 7.84 8.83 4.87
C ALA A 107 8.40 7.55 4.25
N ALA A 108 9.21 7.66 3.20
CA ALA A 108 9.91 6.51 2.64
C ALA A 108 10.91 5.90 3.64
N GLY A 109 11.57 6.76 4.46
CA GLY A 109 12.39 6.35 5.58
C GLY A 109 11.58 5.56 6.62
N ASP A 110 10.39 6.04 6.96
CA ASP A 110 9.51 5.39 7.93
C ASP A 110 9.07 3.99 7.46
N VAL A 111 8.75 3.84 6.16
CA VAL A 111 8.44 2.51 5.57
C VAL A 111 9.62 1.54 5.70
N ARG A 112 10.85 2.00 5.38
CA ARG A 112 12.07 1.16 5.54
C ARG A 112 12.33 0.79 6.99
N ASP A 113 12.13 1.74 7.91
CA ASP A 113 12.32 1.51 9.35
C ASP A 113 11.31 0.51 9.91
N LEU A 114 10.04 0.59 9.45
CA LEU A 114 9.04 -0.41 9.80
C LEU A 114 9.44 -1.80 9.30
N LEU A 115 9.82 -1.94 8.02
CA LEU A 115 10.23 -3.25 7.47
C LEU A 115 11.41 -3.84 8.21
N ARG A 116 12.40 -3.02 8.59
CA ARG A 116 13.51 -3.46 9.42
C ARG A 116 13.02 -3.92 10.79
N HIS A 117 12.23 -3.11 11.50
CA HIS A 117 11.69 -3.43 12.81
C HIS A 117 10.90 -4.74 12.82
N VAL A 118 10.01 -4.92 11.84
CA VAL A 118 9.19 -6.13 11.68
C VAL A 118 10.06 -7.38 11.51
N ARG A 119 11.13 -7.29 10.73
CA ARG A 119 12.05 -8.43 10.52
C ARG A 119 12.92 -8.72 11.75
N GLU A 120 13.44 -7.69 12.41
CA GLU A 120 14.23 -7.82 13.64
C GLU A 120 13.41 -8.37 14.81
N SER A 121 12.13 -8.01 14.88
CA SER A 121 11.18 -8.44 15.93
C SER A 121 10.28 -9.61 15.50
N ALA A 122 10.59 -10.28 14.40
CA ALA A 122 9.71 -11.26 13.76
C ALA A 122 9.27 -12.40 14.70
N ALA A 123 10.17 -12.90 15.55
CA ALA A 123 9.86 -13.94 16.53
C ALA A 123 8.79 -13.49 17.54
N ASP A 124 8.94 -12.28 18.09
CA ASP A 124 8.00 -11.72 19.08
C ASP A 124 6.66 -11.33 18.44
N LEU A 125 6.70 -10.99 17.15
CA LEU A 125 5.51 -10.65 16.37
C LEU A 125 4.78 -11.88 15.83
N GLY A 126 5.39 -13.06 15.83
CA GLY A 126 4.85 -14.27 15.21
C GLY A 126 4.81 -14.16 13.68
N ILE A 127 5.81 -13.51 13.08
CA ILE A 127 5.91 -13.25 11.64
C ILE A 127 7.08 -14.07 11.06
N ASP A 128 6.91 -14.51 9.81
CA ASP A 128 8.00 -15.04 9.01
C ASP A 128 8.75 -13.88 8.32
N PRO A 129 9.99 -13.58 8.73
CA PRO A 129 10.75 -12.43 8.21
C PRO A 129 11.16 -12.56 6.75
N GLU A 130 11.06 -13.76 6.15
CA GLU A 130 11.47 -14.05 4.77
C GLU A 130 10.29 -14.08 3.79
N ARG A 131 9.06 -13.88 4.29
CA ARG A 131 7.84 -13.90 3.47
C ARG A 131 6.96 -12.68 3.77
N ILE A 132 7.32 -11.54 3.17
CA ILE A 132 6.61 -10.26 3.31
C ILE A 132 6.05 -9.84 1.95
N ALA A 133 4.83 -9.32 1.93
CA ALA A 133 4.27 -8.59 0.79
C ALA A 133 4.01 -7.14 1.17
N LEU A 134 4.08 -6.23 0.19
CA LEU A 134 3.70 -4.84 0.35
C LEU A 134 2.42 -4.56 -0.43
N TRP A 135 1.46 -3.91 0.21
CA TRP A 135 0.22 -3.48 -0.42
C TRP A 135 0.07 -1.97 -0.27
N ALA A 136 0.32 -1.24 -1.36
CA ALA A 136 0.29 0.20 -1.41
C ALA A 136 -1.01 0.73 -2.00
N PHE A 137 -1.50 1.82 -1.43
CA PHE A 137 -2.72 2.51 -1.85
C PHE A 137 -2.41 3.94 -2.28
N SER A 138 -2.98 4.41 -3.40
CA SER A 138 -2.97 5.82 -3.80
C SER A 138 -1.55 6.43 -3.78
N GLY A 139 -1.36 7.52 -3.05
CA GLY A 139 -0.06 8.16 -2.81
C GLY A 139 0.97 7.30 -2.06
N GLY A 140 0.65 6.07 -1.68
CA GLY A 140 1.59 5.09 -1.11
C GLY A 140 2.45 4.38 -2.18
N GLY A 141 2.06 4.48 -3.46
CA GLY A 141 2.79 3.85 -4.57
C GLY A 141 4.28 4.16 -4.64
N PRO A 142 4.72 5.43 -4.50
CA PRO A 142 6.13 5.81 -4.50
C PRO A 142 7.00 5.05 -3.50
N PHE A 143 6.44 4.59 -2.39
CA PHE A 143 7.19 3.86 -1.36
C PHE A 143 7.56 2.43 -1.75
N LEU A 144 7.01 1.90 -2.85
CA LEU A 144 7.46 0.64 -3.46
C LEU A 144 8.82 0.77 -4.17
N SER A 145 9.29 2.01 -4.44
CA SER A 145 10.51 2.27 -5.20
C SER A 145 11.76 1.69 -4.54
N SER A 146 11.89 1.74 -3.21
CA SER A 146 13.04 1.15 -2.51
C SER A 146 13.08 -0.37 -2.71
N THR A 147 11.95 -1.05 -2.63
CA THR A 147 11.83 -2.49 -2.89
C THR A 147 12.21 -2.84 -4.33
N LEU A 148 11.76 -2.05 -5.30
CA LEU A 148 12.12 -2.27 -6.71
C LEU A 148 13.60 -2.00 -6.97
N LYS A 149 14.17 -0.97 -6.35
CA LYS A 149 15.59 -0.62 -6.48
C LYS A 149 16.51 -1.69 -5.85
N ASP A 150 16.19 -2.11 -4.63
CA ASP A 150 17.08 -2.94 -3.82
C ASP A 150 16.79 -4.44 -3.96
N ALA A 151 15.64 -4.80 -4.52
CA ALA A 151 15.14 -6.17 -4.78
C ALA A 151 15.37 -7.15 -3.60
N PRO A 152 14.96 -6.81 -2.36
CA PRO A 152 15.23 -7.63 -1.20
C PRO A 152 14.48 -8.97 -1.30
N GLY A 153 15.19 -10.08 -1.12
CA GLY A 153 14.65 -11.43 -1.32
C GLY A 153 13.47 -11.79 -0.42
N TYR A 154 13.30 -11.10 0.70
CA TYR A 154 12.19 -11.31 1.63
C TYR A 154 10.86 -10.67 1.17
N VAL A 155 10.89 -9.71 0.25
CA VAL A 155 9.65 -9.18 -0.36
C VAL A 155 9.25 -10.09 -1.51
N ARG A 156 8.17 -10.85 -1.31
CA ARG A 156 7.71 -11.93 -2.20
C ARG A 156 6.63 -11.48 -3.17
N ALA A 157 5.88 -10.44 -2.84
CA ALA A 157 4.81 -9.92 -3.69
C ALA A 157 4.57 -8.43 -3.44
N LEU A 158 4.03 -7.75 -4.46
CA LEU A 158 3.58 -6.37 -4.40
C LEU A 158 2.11 -6.29 -4.81
N VAL A 159 1.37 -5.42 -4.14
CA VAL A 159 0.01 -5.04 -4.55
C VAL A 159 -0.07 -3.52 -4.61
N ALA A 160 -0.71 -2.98 -5.63
CA ALA A 160 -0.91 -1.55 -5.81
C ALA A 160 -2.36 -1.25 -6.17
N TYR A 161 -3.09 -0.55 -5.31
CA TYR A 161 -4.48 -0.13 -5.53
C TYR A 161 -4.52 1.34 -5.92
N TYR A 162 -5.00 1.63 -7.14
CA TYR A 162 -5.10 3.00 -7.67
C TYR A 162 -3.91 3.88 -7.27
N ALA A 163 -2.71 3.28 -7.32
CA ALA A 163 -1.50 3.86 -6.74
C ALA A 163 -0.72 4.72 -7.74
N LEU A 164 -0.05 5.75 -7.24
CA LEU A 164 0.87 6.56 -8.02
C LEU A 164 2.16 5.75 -8.28
N LEU A 165 2.31 5.22 -9.50
CA LEU A 165 3.42 4.36 -9.87
C LEU A 165 4.46 5.02 -10.78
N ASP A 166 4.18 6.24 -11.26
CA ASP A 166 5.12 7.04 -12.03
C ASP A 166 5.13 8.49 -11.54
N MET A 167 6.19 8.87 -10.85
CA MET A 167 6.40 10.22 -10.33
C MET A 167 6.83 11.24 -11.40
N GLN A 168 7.11 10.80 -12.64
CA GLN A 168 7.38 11.72 -13.75
C GLN A 168 6.11 12.44 -14.20
N VAL A 169 4.95 11.93 -13.82
CA VAL A 169 3.67 12.60 -13.98
C VAL A 169 3.49 13.62 -12.88
N ARG A 170 3.28 14.87 -13.25
CA ARG A 170 2.92 15.91 -12.27
C ARG A 170 1.43 15.82 -11.95
N PRO A 171 1.04 15.81 -10.68
CA PRO A 171 -0.35 15.98 -10.30
C PRO A 171 -0.89 17.31 -10.82
N SER A 172 -2.17 17.34 -11.18
CA SER A 172 -2.82 18.58 -11.58
C SER A 172 -2.76 19.61 -10.44
N GLY A 173 -2.39 20.86 -10.76
CA GLY A 173 -2.31 21.96 -9.77
C GLY A 173 -0.97 22.07 -9.04
N VAL A 174 0.02 21.25 -9.36
CA VAL A 174 1.38 21.42 -8.86
C VAL A 174 2.16 22.26 -9.88
N GLU A 175 2.41 23.53 -9.53
CA GLU A 175 3.18 24.44 -10.37
C GLU A 175 4.68 24.15 -10.22
N PRO A 176 5.47 24.26 -11.31
CA PRO A 176 6.92 24.15 -11.26
C PRO A 176 7.55 25.12 -10.26
N GLY A 177 8.41 24.62 -9.38
CA GLY A 177 9.09 25.41 -8.36
C GLY A 177 8.23 25.76 -7.14
N SER A 178 7.00 25.27 -7.03
CA SER A 178 6.19 25.39 -5.81
C SER A 178 6.75 24.52 -4.69
N PRO A 179 6.38 24.75 -3.41
CA PRO A 179 6.80 23.91 -2.29
C PRO A 179 6.40 22.43 -2.43
N ASN A 180 5.39 22.13 -3.26
CA ASN A 180 4.93 20.78 -3.56
C ASN A 180 5.57 20.18 -4.82
N ASP A 181 6.42 20.94 -5.52
CA ASP A 181 7.15 20.45 -6.68
C ASP A 181 8.45 19.75 -6.24
N LEU A 182 8.51 18.47 -6.51
CA LEU A 182 9.70 17.68 -6.22
C LEU A 182 10.76 17.84 -7.30
N SER A 183 12.03 17.78 -6.92
CA SER A 183 13.14 17.77 -7.89
C SER A 183 13.03 16.55 -8.82
N ASP A 184 13.59 16.67 -10.03
CA ASP A 184 13.62 15.55 -10.98
C ASP A 184 14.38 14.34 -10.42
N GLU A 185 15.40 14.57 -9.61
CA GLU A 185 16.13 13.50 -8.92
C GLU A 185 15.20 12.76 -7.94
N THR A 186 14.47 13.50 -7.11
CA THR A 186 13.49 12.91 -6.18
C THR A 186 12.39 12.17 -6.92
N ARG A 187 11.87 12.75 -8.02
CA ARG A 187 10.86 12.08 -8.85
C ARG A 187 11.35 10.75 -9.40
N ARG A 188 12.59 10.68 -9.91
CA ARG A 188 13.19 9.43 -10.39
C ARG A 188 13.41 8.44 -9.27
N ALA A 189 13.95 8.89 -8.13
CA ALA A 189 14.26 8.03 -6.99
C ALA A 189 13.00 7.35 -6.41
N TYR A 190 11.85 8.02 -6.47
CA TYR A 190 10.58 7.54 -5.94
C TYR A 190 9.54 7.19 -7.01
N SER A 191 9.97 6.95 -8.25
CA SER A 191 9.10 6.48 -9.33
C SER A 191 9.27 4.98 -9.56
N PRO A 192 8.31 4.12 -9.15
CA PRO A 192 8.32 2.70 -9.47
C PRO A 192 8.54 2.43 -10.96
N ALA A 193 7.86 3.17 -11.85
CA ALA A 193 8.00 3.03 -13.30
C ALA A 193 9.43 3.30 -13.78
N TYR A 194 10.12 4.29 -13.21
CA TYR A 194 11.50 4.59 -13.54
C TYR A 194 12.44 3.42 -13.21
N HIS A 195 12.28 2.81 -12.03
CA HIS A 195 13.11 1.67 -11.64
C HIS A 195 12.88 0.46 -12.55
N VAL A 196 11.62 0.16 -12.88
CA VAL A 196 11.29 -0.94 -13.81
C VAL A 196 11.87 -0.69 -15.21
N ALA A 197 11.68 0.51 -15.75
CA ALA A 197 12.26 0.88 -17.05
C ALA A 197 13.80 0.77 -17.05
N SER A 198 14.43 1.07 -15.91
CA SER A 198 15.88 0.93 -15.70
C SER A 198 16.36 -0.50 -15.45
N GLY A 199 15.47 -1.50 -15.50
CA GLY A 199 15.82 -2.91 -15.41
C GLY A 199 15.70 -3.51 -14.00
N ALA A 200 15.03 -2.85 -13.07
CA ALA A 200 14.76 -3.42 -11.76
C ALA A 200 13.92 -4.71 -11.88
N ARG A 201 14.26 -5.70 -11.05
CA ARG A 201 13.46 -6.93 -10.94
C ARG A 201 12.16 -6.62 -10.18
N VAL A 202 11.03 -6.94 -10.80
CA VAL A 202 9.71 -6.81 -10.17
C VAL A 202 9.34 -8.16 -9.54
N PRO A 203 9.07 -8.23 -8.23
CA PRO A 203 8.39 -9.39 -7.65
C PRO A 203 7.02 -9.61 -8.30
N PRO A 204 6.39 -10.79 -8.17
CA PRO A 204 4.99 -10.96 -8.56
C PRO A 204 4.15 -9.80 -8.05
N MET A 205 3.41 -9.13 -8.95
CA MET A 205 2.69 -7.91 -8.61
C MET A 205 1.25 -7.95 -9.13
N LEU A 206 0.31 -7.52 -8.29
CA LEU A 206 -1.08 -7.26 -8.68
C LEU A 206 -1.36 -5.77 -8.61
N ILE A 207 -1.91 -5.23 -9.68
CA ILE A 207 -2.37 -3.83 -9.76
C ILE A 207 -3.88 -3.81 -9.91
N ALA A 208 -4.56 -3.05 -9.05
CA ALA A 208 -5.97 -2.72 -9.18
C ALA A 208 -6.13 -1.25 -9.59
N ARG A 209 -6.66 -1.02 -10.80
CA ARG A 209 -6.83 0.29 -11.42
C ARG A 209 -8.29 0.73 -11.32
N ALA A 210 -8.54 1.94 -10.86
CA ALA A 210 -9.86 2.56 -10.79
C ALA A 210 -10.12 3.35 -12.09
N GLY A 211 -11.07 2.90 -12.92
CA GLY A 211 -11.31 3.47 -14.25
C GLY A 211 -11.79 4.93 -14.24
N LEU A 212 -12.52 5.32 -13.19
CA LEU A 212 -13.05 6.68 -13.01
C LEU A 212 -12.12 7.59 -12.18
N ASP A 213 -10.89 7.16 -11.92
CA ASP A 213 -9.91 7.96 -11.22
C ASP A 213 -9.34 9.11 -12.07
N HIS A 214 -8.57 9.99 -11.46
CA HIS A 214 -7.91 11.08 -12.16
C HIS A 214 -7.08 10.59 -13.34
N PRO A 215 -7.21 11.20 -14.54
CA PRO A 215 -6.47 10.76 -15.74
C PRO A 215 -4.95 10.73 -15.54
N TRP A 216 -4.37 11.65 -14.76
CA TRP A 216 -2.94 11.67 -14.48
C TRP A 216 -2.50 10.47 -13.63
N LEU A 217 -3.34 10.04 -12.67
CA LEU A 217 -3.05 8.89 -11.82
C LEU A 217 -3.17 7.58 -12.61
N ASN A 218 -4.25 7.43 -13.39
CA ASN A 218 -4.39 6.31 -14.31
C ASN A 218 -3.26 6.27 -15.34
N GLY A 219 -2.84 7.43 -15.89
CA GLY A 219 -1.69 7.52 -16.78
C GLY A 219 -0.36 7.10 -16.12
N SER A 220 -0.21 7.30 -14.81
CA SER A 220 0.97 6.80 -14.08
C SER A 220 0.97 5.27 -13.99
N ILE A 221 -0.18 4.66 -13.74
CA ILE A 221 -0.36 3.20 -13.72
C ILE A 221 -0.10 2.62 -15.11
N ASP A 222 -0.70 3.22 -16.15
CA ASP A 222 -0.60 2.73 -17.53
C ASP A 222 0.86 2.73 -18.01
N ARG A 223 1.67 3.75 -17.67
CA ARG A 223 3.12 3.78 -17.98
C ARG A 223 3.91 2.73 -17.20
N PHE A 224 3.61 2.54 -15.92
CA PHE A 224 4.24 1.46 -15.15
C PHE A 224 3.95 0.09 -15.77
N VAL A 225 2.69 -0.18 -16.12
CA VAL A 225 2.26 -1.44 -16.75
C VAL A 225 2.97 -1.65 -18.07
N ALA A 226 3.06 -0.62 -18.93
CA ALA A 226 3.78 -0.70 -20.19
C ALA A 226 5.26 -1.08 -19.97
N SER A 227 5.96 -0.40 -19.07
CA SER A 227 7.35 -0.71 -18.72
C SER A 227 7.51 -2.11 -18.13
N ALA A 228 6.59 -2.55 -17.29
CA ALA A 228 6.62 -3.89 -16.69
C ALA A 228 6.44 -4.99 -17.76
N LEU A 229 5.54 -4.81 -18.72
CA LEU A 229 5.32 -5.74 -19.83
C LEU A 229 6.52 -5.79 -20.78
N GLU A 230 7.15 -4.65 -21.10
CA GLU A 230 8.38 -4.60 -21.89
C GLU A 230 9.54 -5.39 -21.23
N LYS A 231 9.56 -5.45 -19.90
CA LYS A 231 10.54 -6.21 -19.11
C LYS A 231 10.09 -7.63 -18.79
N ASN A 232 8.96 -8.09 -19.33
CA ASN A 232 8.36 -9.40 -19.04
C ASN A 232 8.21 -9.67 -17.54
N ALA A 233 7.83 -8.62 -16.78
CA ALA A 233 7.60 -8.74 -15.34
C ALA A 233 6.34 -9.54 -15.02
N PRO A 234 6.32 -10.35 -13.93
CA PRO A 234 5.15 -11.12 -13.53
C PRO A 234 4.07 -10.19 -12.95
N LEU A 235 3.14 -9.71 -13.79
CA LEU A 235 2.15 -8.69 -13.48
C LEU A 235 0.73 -9.17 -13.77
N ASP A 236 -0.14 -9.04 -12.78
CA ASP A 236 -1.60 -9.13 -12.91
C ASP A 236 -2.22 -7.72 -12.85
N LEU A 237 -2.99 -7.33 -13.87
CA LEU A 237 -3.72 -6.06 -13.90
C LEU A 237 -5.23 -6.32 -13.81
N MET A 238 -5.87 -5.75 -12.80
CA MET A 238 -7.32 -5.74 -12.64
C MET A 238 -7.88 -4.33 -12.82
N ASN A 239 -8.56 -4.09 -13.94
CA ASN A 239 -9.22 -2.81 -14.17
C ASN A 239 -10.67 -2.85 -13.67
N HIS A 240 -11.04 -1.92 -12.80
CA HIS A 240 -12.43 -1.64 -12.42
C HIS A 240 -12.93 -0.48 -13.26
N ALA A 241 -13.52 -0.76 -14.43
CA ALA A 241 -13.87 0.28 -15.41
C ALA A 241 -14.77 1.38 -14.84
N ALA A 242 -15.71 1.04 -13.95
CA ALA A 242 -16.62 1.94 -13.27
C ALA A 242 -16.16 2.32 -11.84
N GLY A 243 -15.00 1.84 -11.39
CA GLY A 243 -14.50 2.07 -10.03
C GLY A 243 -13.98 3.49 -9.82
N ARG A 244 -14.33 4.07 -8.70
CA ARG A 244 -13.78 5.34 -8.20
C ARG A 244 -12.45 5.13 -7.49
N HIS A 245 -11.71 6.21 -7.28
CA HIS A 245 -10.60 6.19 -6.32
C HIS A 245 -11.08 5.73 -4.95
N GLY A 246 -10.51 4.66 -4.37
CA GLY A 246 -11.03 4.06 -3.15
C GLY A 246 -12.22 3.12 -3.35
N PHE A 247 -12.39 2.50 -4.53
CA PHE A 247 -13.50 1.59 -4.84
C PHE A 247 -13.65 0.45 -3.83
N ASP A 248 -12.57 0.04 -3.19
CA ASP A 248 -12.54 -0.99 -2.16
C ASP A 248 -13.33 -0.66 -0.89
N ILE A 249 -13.65 0.63 -0.70
CA ILE A 249 -14.49 1.13 0.42
C ILE A 249 -15.69 1.94 -0.06
N LEU A 250 -15.67 2.47 -1.29
CA LEU A 250 -16.69 3.40 -1.79
C LEU A 250 -17.69 2.75 -2.72
N ASP A 251 -17.30 1.69 -3.43
CA ASP A 251 -18.11 1.07 -4.48
C ASP A 251 -18.52 -0.35 -4.03
N ASP A 252 -19.66 -0.44 -3.33
CA ASP A 252 -20.19 -1.73 -2.84
C ASP A 252 -20.84 -2.51 -4.00
N ASP A 253 -20.02 -2.99 -4.92
CA ASP A 253 -20.40 -3.76 -6.10
C ASP A 253 -19.61 -5.07 -6.24
N ASP A 254 -20.06 -5.93 -7.16
CA ASP A 254 -19.45 -7.25 -7.36
C ASP A 254 -18.00 -7.17 -7.85
N ARG A 255 -17.68 -6.13 -8.65
CA ARG A 255 -16.32 -5.96 -9.18
C ARG A 255 -15.34 -5.57 -8.10
N SER A 256 -15.71 -4.66 -7.20
CA SER A 256 -14.90 -4.28 -6.04
C SER A 256 -14.65 -5.47 -5.13
N ARG A 257 -15.71 -6.23 -4.82
CA ARG A 257 -15.59 -7.46 -4.03
C ARG A 257 -14.71 -8.53 -4.70
N GLU A 258 -14.87 -8.71 -6.03
CA GLU A 258 -14.02 -9.63 -6.80
C GLU A 258 -12.55 -9.23 -6.74
N ILE A 259 -12.22 -7.94 -6.94
CA ILE A 259 -10.84 -7.46 -6.90
C ILE A 259 -10.21 -7.73 -5.52
N LEU A 260 -10.92 -7.41 -4.44
CA LEU A 260 -10.45 -7.70 -3.08
C LEU A 260 -10.23 -9.21 -2.86
N ALA A 261 -11.19 -10.06 -3.25
CA ALA A 261 -11.07 -11.50 -3.10
C ALA A 261 -9.89 -12.08 -3.91
N ARG A 262 -9.70 -11.62 -5.15
CA ARG A 262 -8.55 -12.04 -5.98
C ARG A 262 -7.22 -11.54 -5.42
N THR A 263 -7.21 -10.37 -4.81
CA THR A 263 -5.99 -9.86 -4.13
C THR A 263 -5.62 -10.73 -2.95
N LEU A 264 -6.58 -11.14 -2.11
CA LEU A 264 -6.32 -12.09 -1.02
C LEU A 264 -5.79 -13.44 -1.55
N ALA A 265 -6.41 -13.97 -2.60
CA ALA A 265 -5.97 -15.22 -3.23
C ALA A 265 -4.57 -15.09 -3.84
N PHE A 266 -4.24 -13.95 -4.47
CA PHE A 266 -2.91 -13.65 -5.00
C PHE A 266 -1.86 -13.62 -3.87
N LEU A 267 -2.12 -12.88 -2.79
CA LEU A 267 -1.23 -12.78 -1.63
C LEU A 267 -1.01 -14.14 -0.97
N THR A 268 -2.08 -14.91 -0.76
CA THR A 268 -2.00 -16.28 -0.19
C THR A 268 -1.12 -17.18 -1.06
N ARG A 269 -1.33 -17.20 -2.38
CA ARG A 269 -0.53 -18.01 -3.32
C ARG A 269 0.95 -17.57 -3.36
N ALA A 270 1.23 -16.28 -3.23
CA ALA A 270 2.60 -15.76 -3.32
C ALA A 270 3.39 -15.94 -2.02
N LEU A 271 2.71 -16.07 -0.88
CA LEU A 271 3.32 -16.10 0.44
C LEU A 271 3.29 -17.49 1.10
N LEU A 272 2.30 -18.33 0.79
CA LEU A 272 2.17 -19.70 1.33
C LEU A 272 2.70 -20.75 0.37
#